data_2d321f160571cf38c1fe6839ffaeb11a
#
_entry.id   2d321f160571cf38c1fe6839ffaeb11a
#
_cell.length_a   1.000
_cell.length_b   1.000
_cell.length_c   1.000
_cell.angle_alpha   90.00
_cell.angle_beta   90.00
_cell.angle_gamma   90.00
#
_symmetry.space_group_name_H-M   'P 1'
#
loop_
_entity.id
_entity.type
_entity.pdbx_description
1 polymer ?
#
loop_
_entity_poly.entity_id
_entity_poly.type
_entity_poly.pdbx_seq_one_letter_code
_entity_poly.pdbx_strand_id
1 'polypeptide(L)'
;MFITEPSSSIVPAGLGGQKVTLACEARGSPPPRYRWQLNGSDIDLRAGDRYELHGGTLVVSDPRGSRDAGTYRCLATNSLGTIVSREARLQFAYLENFKGSLRSAVSVREGQGVVLLCGPPPHAGELSYAWIFNEYPSFVEEDSRRFVSQETGHLYIAKVEPSDVGNYTCVVTSSGTAARVPGAPTPLLLRPDGAMGEYEPKIEVHFPESLPAAKGSTVRLECFALGNPVPRIAWRRGGGLPLPQKAALRKAGGVLEVPDFQQEDAGSYECVAENSRGRNAARGRLTYYAKPHWVQPIEDVELAVEDSLTWQCRAGGKPTPSYRWLKDGAALALEDRIQVENGALTIANLSVADAGMFQCVAENKHGLVRASAELRVTASAPDFSRTPMKTLIRAQVGSEVSLDCRPRAAPRAVSSWRKGHAPLRGSERCRPDLVPSMWRVTALLRPGQQLLTGRGPCVVLASGSRTL
;
A
#
# COMPACT_ATOMS: atom_id res chain seq x y z
N MET A 1 -9.90 8.44 -11.69
CA MET A 1 -9.15 8.31 -10.42
C MET A 1 -10.02 7.64 -9.37
N PHE A 2 -9.49 6.68 -8.58
CA PHE A 2 -10.24 6.08 -7.47
C PHE A 2 -10.45 7.10 -6.34
N ILE A 3 -11.65 7.11 -5.78
CA ILE A 3 -12.04 7.83 -4.56
C ILE A 3 -11.98 6.86 -3.40
N THR A 4 -12.55 5.66 -3.59
CA THR A 4 -12.57 4.59 -2.60
C THR A 4 -12.10 3.30 -3.25
N GLU A 5 -11.17 2.62 -2.59
CA GLU A 5 -10.65 1.33 -3.02
C GLU A 5 -10.98 0.24 -2.00
N PRO A 6 -11.15 -1.02 -2.43
CA PRO A 6 -11.49 -2.10 -1.53
C PRO A 6 -10.40 -2.37 -0.49
N SER A 7 -10.81 -2.78 0.69
CA SER A 7 -9.94 -3.18 1.79
C SER A 7 -10.10 -4.65 2.13
N SER A 8 -9.00 -5.28 2.55
CA SER A 8 -9.03 -6.66 3.01
C SER A 8 -9.89 -6.81 4.26
N SER A 9 -10.61 -7.92 4.35
CA SER A 9 -11.49 -8.23 5.48
C SER A 9 -11.40 -9.70 5.87
N ILE A 10 -11.65 -9.96 7.15
CA ILE A 10 -11.78 -11.29 7.71
C ILE A 10 -13.21 -11.42 8.23
N VAL A 11 -13.92 -12.45 7.80
CA VAL A 11 -15.31 -12.70 8.18
C VAL A 11 -15.44 -14.03 8.90
N PRO A 12 -16.38 -14.17 9.86
CA PRO A 12 -16.66 -15.45 10.50
C PRO A 12 -17.14 -16.49 9.47
N ALA A 13 -16.62 -17.69 9.54
CA ALA A 13 -17.09 -18.81 8.73
C ALA A 13 -18.40 -19.39 9.30
N GLY A 14 -19.35 -19.76 8.44
CA GLY A 14 -20.51 -20.56 8.82
C GLY A 14 -21.69 -19.81 9.44
N LEU A 15 -21.67 -18.49 9.52
CA LEU A 15 -22.83 -17.69 9.92
C LEU A 15 -23.65 -17.36 8.68
N GLY A 16 -24.81 -17.98 8.52
CA GLY A 16 -25.74 -17.69 7.43
C GLY A 16 -26.31 -16.26 7.49
N GLY A 17 -26.63 -15.68 6.32
CA GLY A 17 -27.25 -14.37 6.20
C GLY A 17 -26.28 -13.17 6.30
N GLN A 18 -24.98 -13.41 6.35
CA GLN A 18 -23.98 -12.33 6.31
C GLN A 18 -23.81 -11.75 4.92
N LYS A 19 -23.51 -10.46 4.89
CA LYS A 19 -23.10 -9.75 3.67
C LYS A 19 -21.72 -9.16 3.85
N VAL A 20 -20.86 -9.35 2.85
CA VAL A 20 -19.55 -8.70 2.77
C VAL A 20 -19.61 -7.63 1.69
N THR A 21 -19.16 -6.44 2.04
CA THR A 21 -19.17 -5.29 1.14
C THR A 21 -17.74 -4.90 0.82
N LEU A 22 -17.39 -4.92 -0.48
CA LEU A 22 -16.11 -4.47 -0.99
C LEU A 22 -16.34 -3.14 -1.74
N ALA A 23 -15.98 -2.04 -1.11
CA ALA A 23 -16.21 -0.71 -1.67
C ALA A 23 -15.28 -0.42 -2.85
N CYS A 24 -15.83 0.15 -3.92
CA CYS A 24 -15.06 0.65 -5.04
C CYS A 24 -15.80 1.85 -5.66
N GLU A 25 -15.16 3.00 -5.66
CA GLU A 25 -15.68 4.21 -6.26
C GLU A 25 -14.56 4.94 -7.01
N ALA A 26 -14.85 5.35 -8.24
CA ALA A 26 -13.94 6.12 -9.06
C ALA A 26 -14.63 7.34 -9.67
N ARG A 27 -13.93 8.44 -9.76
CA ARG A 27 -14.36 9.65 -10.46
C ARG A 27 -13.84 9.61 -11.90
N GLY A 28 -14.68 9.94 -12.85
CA GLY A 28 -14.33 10.07 -14.26
C GLY A 28 -15.45 10.77 -15.04
N SER A 29 -15.07 11.38 -16.15
CA SER A 29 -16.01 11.94 -17.13
C SER A 29 -15.64 11.38 -18.51
N PRO A 30 -16.48 10.51 -19.12
CA PRO A 30 -17.76 10.01 -18.61
C PRO A 30 -17.66 9.16 -17.35
N PRO A 31 -18.79 8.96 -16.60
CA PRO A 31 -18.80 8.11 -15.42
C PRO A 31 -18.33 6.69 -15.74
N PRO A 32 -17.47 6.08 -14.90
CA PRO A 32 -16.95 4.75 -15.17
C PRO A 32 -17.99 3.65 -14.94
N ARG A 33 -17.83 2.55 -15.67
CA ARG A 33 -18.48 1.26 -15.41
C ARG A 33 -17.53 0.40 -14.62
N TYR A 34 -18.07 -0.48 -13.77
CA TYR A 34 -17.29 -1.31 -12.86
C TYR A 34 -17.43 -2.78 -13.21
N ARG A 35 -16.33 -3.50 -13.05
CA ARG A 35 -16.31 -4.97 -13.00
C ARG A 35 -15.35 -5.42 -11.92
N TRP A 36 -15.56 -6.63 -11.44
CA TRP A 36 -14.75 -7.20 -10.39
C TRP A 36 -14.09 -8.48 -10.82
N GLN A 37 -12.91 -8.73 -10.27
CA GLN A 37 -12.16 -9.96 -10.45
C GLN A 37 -11.88 -10.61 -9.09
N LEU A 38 -12.01 -11.95 -9.06
CA LEU A 38 -11.59 -12.81 -7.96
C LEU A 38 -10.44 -13.68 -8.46
N ASN A 39 -9.29 -13.61 -7.80
CA ASN A 39 -8.07 -14.34 -8.17
C ASN A 39 -7.67 -14.17 -9.66
N GLY A 40 -7.92 -12.98 -10.22
CA GLY A 40 -7.61 -12.65 -11.61
C GLY A 40 -8.69 -12.99 -12.63
N SER A 41 -9.75 -13.72 -12.24
CA SER A 41 -10.86 -14.07 -13.11
C SER A 41 -12.05 -13.14 -12.90
N ASP A 42 -12.71 -12.74 -13.97
CA ASP A 42 -13.90 -11.87 -13.88
C ASP A 42 -15.04 -12.58 -13.15
N ILE A 43 -15.71 -11.84 -12.25
CA ILE A 43 -16.89 -12.33 -11.54
C ILE A 43 -18.10 -12.16 -12.45
N ASP A 44 -18.80 -13.27 -12.72
CA ASP A 44 -20.06 -13.23 -13.43
C ASP A 44 -21.21 -12.85 -12.49
N LEU A 45 -21.69 -11.61 -12.61
CA LEU A 45 -22.80 -11.08 -11.83
C LEU A 45 -24.16 -11.67 -12.23
N ARG A 46 -24.23 -12.42 -13.36
CA ARG A 46 -25.46 -13.05 -13.84
C ARG A 46 -25.63 -14.49 -13.36
N ALA A 47 -24.58 -15.10 -12.85
CA ALA A 47 -24.55 -16.51 -12.49
C ALA A 47 -25.24 -16.86 -11.15
N GLY A 48 -25.92 -15.90 -10.49
CA GLY A 48 -26.68 -16.16 -9.26
C GLY A 48 -26.85 -14.89 -8.40
N ASP A 49 -27.79 -14.94 -7.47
CA ASP A 49 -28.21 -13.81 -6.62
C ASP A 49 -27.23 -13.44 -5.48
N ARG A 50 -26.01 -14.01 -5.51
CA ARG A 50 -25.04 -13.86 -4.42
C ARG A 50 -24.11 -12.65 -4.56
N TYR A 51 -23.83 -12.25 -5.79
CA TYR A 51 -23.00 -11.09 -6.10
C TYR A 51 -23.88 -9.96 -6.64
N GLU A 52 -23.96 -8.90 -5.90
CA GLU A 52 -24.70 -7.70 -6.28
C GLU A 52 -23.73 -6.53 -6.47
N LEU A 53 -23.95 -5.72 -7.48
CA LEU A 53 -23.19 -4.51 -7.74
C LEU A 53 -24.03 -3.27 -7.49
N HIS A 54 -23.66 -2.48 -6.50
CA HIS A 54 -24.27 -1.19 -6.18
C HIS A 54 -23.32 -0.06 -6.56
N GLY A 55 -23.54 0.54 -7.75
CA GLY A 55 -22.54 1.43 -8.35
C GLY A 55 -21.25 0.67 -8.65
N GLY A 56 -20.16 0.98 -7.96
CA GLY A 56 -18.90 0.21 -8.05
C GLY A 56 -18.69 -0.79 -6.91
N THR A 57 -19.53 -0.74 -5.88
CA THR A 57 -19.38 -1.57 -4.67
C THR A 57 -19.94 -2.97 -4.90
N LEU A 58 -19.09 -3.99 -4.66
CA LEU A 58 -19.50 -5.40 -4.72
C LEU A 58 -20.00 -5.85 -3.35
N VAL A 59 -21.22 -6.40 -3.34
CA VAL A 59 -21.81 -7.04 -2.18
C VAL A 59 -21.84 -8.55 -2.41
N VAL A 60 -21.23 -9.30 -1.50
CA VAL A 60 -21.24 -10.76 -1.51
C VAL A 60 -22.20 -11.23 -0.43
N SER A 61 -23.33 -11.81 -0.82
CA SER A 61 -24.34 -12.34 0.09
C SER A 61 -24.02 -13.79 0.43
N ASP A 62 -24.12 -14.15 1.71
CA ASP A 62 -23.86 -15.48 2.26
C ASP A 62 -22.49 -16.04 1.82
N PRO A 63 -21.38 -15.35 2.16
CA PRO A 63 -20.05 -15.70 1.69
C PRO A 63 -19.59 -17.05 2.22
N ARG A 64 -18.91 -17.85 1.38
CA ARG A 64 -18.42 -19.20 1.69
C ARG A 64 -16.92 -19.30 1.50
N GLY A 65 -16.21 -19.79 2.51
CA GLY A 65 -14.76 -19.88 2.50
C GLY A 65 -14.17 -20.67 1.33
N SER A 66 -14.83 -21.75 0.92
CA SER A 66 -14.39 -22.59 -0.20
C SER A 66 -14.52 -21.93 -1.57
N ARG A 67 -15.30 -20.85 -1.71
CA ARG A 67 -15.70 -20.29 -2.98
C ARG A 67 -15.33 -18.80 -3.11
N ASP A 68 -15.50 -18.06 -2.03
CA ASP A 68 -15.39 -16.61 -2.03
C ASP A 68 -14.10 -16.11 -1.37
N ALA A 69 -13.33 -16.99 -0.73
CA ALA A 69 -12.01 -16.64 -0.22
C ALA A 69 -11.05 -16.35 -1.38
N GLY A 70 -10.32 -15.27 -1.29
CA GLY A 70 -9.34 -14.92 -2.32
C GLY A 70 -9.06 -13.44 -2.40
N THR A 71 -8.45 -13.05 -3.49
CA THR A 71 -8.02 -11.69 -3.77
C THR A 71 -8.95 -11.04 -4.79
N TYR A 72 -9.61 -9.98 -4.35
CA TYR A 72 -10.55 -9.18 -5.15
C TYR A 72 -9.87 -7.92 -5.65
N ARG A 73 -10.21 -7.52 -6.87
CA ARG A 73 -9.86 -6.20 -7.43
C ARG A 73 -11.00 -5.66 -8.29
N CYS A 74 -11.17 -4.36 -8.23
CA CYS A 74 -12.15 -3.61 -8.98
C CYS A 74 -11.48 -2.98 -10.21
N LEU A 75 -12.14 -3.03 -11.35
CA LEU A 75 -11.74 -2.34 -12.58
C LEU A 75 -12.80 -1.30 -12.90
N ALA A 76 -12.38 -0.04 -13.01
CA ALA A 76 -13.23 1.08 -13.39
C ALA A 76 -12.87 1.53 -14.81
N THR A 77 -13.83 1.48 -15.74
CA THR A 77 -13.64 1.69 -17.18
C THR A 77 -14.59 2.75 -17.72
N ASN A 78 -14.08 3.68 -18.51
CA ASN A 78 -14.87 4.59 -19.34
C ASN A 78 -14.23 4.68 -20.75
N SER A 79 -14.68 5.66 -21.57
CA SER A 79 -14.13 5.86 -22.91
C SER A 79 -12.67 6.33 -22.94
N LEU A 80 -12.13 6.80 -21.83
CA LEU A 80 -10.74 7.27 -21.69
C LEU A 80 -9.77 6.15 -21.30
N GLY A 81 -10.28 5.00 -20.83
CA GLY A 81 -9.49 3.84 -20.46
C GLY A 81 -9.96 3.14 -19.19
N THR A 82 -9.12 2.27 -18.67
CA THR A 82 -9.37 1.43 -17.49
C THR A 82 -8.33 1.65 -16.42
N ILE A 83 -8.76 1.75 -15.18
CA ILE A 83 -7.89 1.73 -13.99
C ILE A 83 -8.23 0.55 -13.10
N VAL A 84 -7.21 -0.01 -12.43
CA VAL A 84 -7.31 -1.18 -11.55
C VAL A 84 -7.08 -0.74 -10.11
N SER A 85 -7.96 -1.16 -9.20
CA SER A 85 -7.82 -0.89 -7.77
C SER A 85 -6.67 -1.68 -7.13
N ARG A 86 -6.35 -1.33 -5.89
CA ARG A 86 -5.58 -2.23 -5.02
C ARG A 86 -6.32 -3.56 -4.83
N GLU A 87 -5.57 -4.57 -4.44
CA GLU A 87 -6.11 -5.87 -4.11
C GLU A 87 -6.66 -5.88 -2.69
N ALA A 88 -7.85 -6.49 -2.52
CA ALA A 88 -8.48 -6.72 -1.24
C ALA A 88 -8.60 -8.22 -1.00
N ARG A 89 -8.09 -8.72 0.10
CA ARG A 89 -8.15 -10.13 0.45
C ARG A 89 -9.33 -10.41 1.36
N LEU A 90 -10.22 -11.32 0.93
CA LEU A 90 -11.30 -11.84 1.76
C LEU A 90 -10.87 -13.17 2.36
N GLN A 91 -10.84 -13.24 3.68
CA GLN A 91 -10.47 -14.41 4.45
C GLN A 91 -11.60 -14.80 5.41
N PHE A 92 -11.60 -16.08 5.83
CA PHE A 92 -12.60 -16.59 6.76
C PHE A 92 -11.93 -17.02 8.05
N ALA A 93 -12.45 -16.53 9.18
CA ALA A 93 -12.02 -16.92 10.50
C ALA A 93 -12.91 -18.04 11.02
N TYR A 94 -12.31 -19.01 11.68
CA TYR A 94 -13.00 -20.07 12.42
C TYR A 94 -12.19 -20.47 13.65
N LEU A 95 -12.87 -21.05 14.63
CA LEU A 95 -12.27 -21.67 15.81
C LEU A 95 -13.05 -22.94 16.15
N GLU A 96 -12.39 -24.08 16.04
CA GLU A 96 -12.98 -25.36 16.42
C GLU A 96 -12.96 -25.58 17.94
N ASN A 97 -13.69 -26.59 18.40
CA ASN A 97 -13.63 -27.03 19.78
C ASN A 97 -12.37 -27.85 20.04
N PHE A 98 -11.90 -27.84 21.28
CA PHE A 98 -10.82 -28.74 21.69
C PHE A 98 -11.26 -30.21 21.51
N LYS A 99 -10.34 -31.03 21.01
CA LYS A 99 -10.52 -32.49 20.88
C LYS A 99 -9.97 -33.15 22.15
N GLY A 100 -10.78 -33.92 22.84
CA GLY A 100 -10.38 -34.64 24.03
C GLY A 100 -10.91 -33.99 25.33
N SER A 101 -11.32 -34.86 26.27
CA SER A 101 -11.97 -34.47 27.52
C SER A 101 -11.04 -34.54 28.73
N LEU A 102 -9.87 -35.13 28.61
CA LEU A 102 -8.95 -35.34 29.73
C LEU A 102 -7.52 -34.94 29.38
N ARG A 103 -6.84 -34.28 30.32
CA ARG A 103 -5.40 -34.00 30.26
C ARG A 103 -4.69 -34.68 31.42
N SER A 104 -3.47 -35.15 31.15
CA SER A 104 -2.62 -35.74 32.18
C SER A 104 -2.26 -34.69 33.25
N ALA A 105 -2.26 -35.12 34.50
CA ALA A 105 -1.83 -34.29 35.63
C ALA A 105 -0.32 -33.93 35.47
N VAL A 106 0.01 -32.71 35.80
CA VAL A 106 1.37 -32.21 35.90
C VAL A 106 1.79 -32.24 37.37
N SER A 107 2.83 -33.00 37.70
CA SER A 107 3.34 -33.14 39.06
C SER A 107 4.72 -32.49 39.18
N VAL A 108 4.85 -31.55 40.10
CA VAL A 108 6.08 -30.77 40.33
C VAL A 108 6.42 -30.71 41.81
N ARG A 109 7.63 -30.35 42.17
CA ARG A 109 8.00 -30.05 43.57
C ARG A 109 7.58 -28.61 43.91
N GLU A 110 7.30 -28.38 45.17
CA GLU A 110 7.22 -26.98 45.66
C GLU A 110 8.50 -26.23 45.37
N GLY A 111 8.39 -24.99 44.90
CA GLY A 111 9.55 -24.18 44.50
C GLY A 111 10.04 -24.42 43.07
N GLN A 112 9.57 -25.47 42.39
CA GLN A 112 9.87 -25.73 40.99
C GLN A 112 9.02 -24.84 40.08
N GLY A 113 9.58 -24.38 38.93
CA GLY A 113 8.82 -23.75 37.88
C GLY A 113 8.06 -24.75 37.01
N VAL A 114 6.96 -24.31 36.41
CA VAL A 114 6.13 -25.19 35.55
C VAL A 114 5.58 -24.43 34.34
N VAL A 115 5.39 -25.17 33.26
CA VAL A 115 4.72 -24.72 32.04
C VAL A 115 3.49 -25.60 31.80
N LEU A 116 2.31 -24.99 31.74
CA LEU A 116 1.05 -25.67 31.40
C LEU A 116 0.72 -25.35 29.93
N LEU A 117 0.61 -26.39 29.12
CA LEU A 117 0.42 -26.25 27.67
C LEU A 117 -1.06 -26.02 27.33
N CYS A 118 -1.36 -24.98 26.54
CA CYS A 118 -2.70 -24.77 26.02
C CYS A 118 -3.01 -25.72 24.85
N GLY A 119 -2.20 -25.67 23.77
CA GLY A 119 -2.43 -26.46 22.55
C GLY A 119 -3.77 -26.11 21.90
N PRO A 120 -3.89 -24.90 21.30
CA PRO A 120 -5.15 -24.41 20.74
C PRO A 120 -5.69 -25.35 19.66
N PRO A 121 -7.02 -25.45 19.48
CA PRO A 121 -7.62 -26.28 18.44
C PRO A 121 -7.38 -25.66 17.04
N PRO A 122 -7.74 -26.39 15.96
CA PRO A 122 -7.68 -25.85 14.62
C PRO A 122 -8.46 -24.54 14.50
N HIS A 123 -7.82 -23.54 13.89
CA HIS A 123 -8.36 -22.19 13.78
C HIS A 123 -7.81 -21.44 12.56
N ALA A 124 -8.48 -20.38 12.19
CA ALA A 124 -7.96 -19.35 11.29
C ALA A 124 -8.31 -17.96 11.87
N GLY A 125 -7.35 -17.06 11.84
CA GLY A 125 -7.43 -15.73 12.45
C GLY A 125 -6.64 -15.65 13.76
N GLU A 126 -6.65 -14.46 14.35
CA GLU A 126 -5.91 -14.18 15.58
C GLU A 126 -6.65 -14.74 16.81
N LEU A 127 -5.88 -15.31 17.73
CA LEU A 127 -6.33 -15.83 19.00
C LEU A 127 -5.80 -14.99 20.16
N SER A 128 -6.57 -14.97 21.24
CA SER A 128 -6.12 -14.53 22.56
C SER A 128 -6.34 -15.63 23.59
N TYR A 129 -5.48 -15.67 24.61
CA TYR A 129 -5.42 -16.73 25.57
C TYR A 129 -5.63 -16.21 26.98
N ALA A 130 -6.41 -16.98 27.75
CA ALA A 130 -6.59 -16.81 29.19
C ALA A 130 -6.66 -18.18 29.86
N TRP A 131 -6.47 -18.22 31.16
CA TRP A 131 -6.54 -19.46 31.94
C TRP A 131 -7.50 -19.30 33.10
N ILE A 132 -8.28 -20.34 33.38
CA ILE A 132 -9.16 -20.43 34.54
C ILE A 132 -8.51 -21.35 35.56
N PHE A 133 -8.56 -20.96 36.83
CA PHE A 133 -8.10 -21.75 37.94
C PHE A 133 -9.32 -22.30 38.69
N ASN A 134 -9.42 -23.64 38.79
CA ASN A 134 -10.50 -24.43 39.35
C ASN A 134 -11.86 -24.18 38.64
N GLU A 135 -12.59 -23.13 38.99
CA GLU A 135 -13.94 -22.89 38.49
C GLU A 135 -14.09 -21.52 37.82
N TYR A 136 -14.92 -21.48 36.76
CA TYR A 136 -15.29 -20.22 36.10
C TYR A 136 -16.13 -19.35 37.09
N PRO A 137 -15.88 -18.05 37.20
CA PRO A 137 -15.03 -17.19 36.31
C PRO A 137 -13.65 -16.85 36.91
N SER A 138 -13.07 -17.70 37.72
CA SER A 138 -11.76 -17.44 38.36
C SER A 138 -10.63 -17.48 37.38
N PHE A 139 -10.40 -16.38 36.67
CA PHE A 139 -9.26 -16.26 35.75
C PHE A 139 -7.95 -16.09 36.54
N VAL A 140 -6.90 -16.74 36.01
CA VAL A 140 -5.54 -16.58 36.53
C VAL A 140 -5.10 -15.14 36.31
N GLU A 141 -4.81 -14.43 37.40
CA GLU A 141 -4.22 -13.11 37.35
C GLU A 141 -2.71 -13.23 37.11
N GLU A 142 -2.25 -12.43 36.16
CA GLU A 142 -0.82 -12.38 35.81
C GLU A 142 -0.08 -11.43 36.74
N ASP A 143 1.04 -11.90 37.27
CA ASP A 143 1.88 -11.18 38.21
C ASP A 143 3.38 -11.47 37.92
N SER A 144 4.28 -11.21 38.84
CA SER A 144 5.71 -11.54 38.70
C SER A 144 5.99 -13.04 38.67
N ARG A 145 5.06 -13.86 39.16
CA ARG A 145 5.18 -15.32 39.33
C ARG A 145 4.41 -16.10 38.27
N ARG A 146 3.33 -15.53 37.71
CA ARG A 146 2.42 -16.16 36.73
C ARG A 146 2.31 -15.34 35.45
N PHE A 147 2.47 -16.00 34.33
CA PHE A 147 2.48 -15.35 33.02
C PHE A 147 1.75 -16.20 31.97
N VAL A 148 0.84 -15.58 31.21
CA VAL A 148 0.18 -16.19 30.05
C VAL A 148 0.78 -15.60 28.78
N SER A 149 1.49 -16.42 28.01
CA SER A 149 2.01 -16.00 26.70
C SER A 149 0.88 -15.88 25.69
N GLN A 150 0.81 -14.76 24.99
CA GLN A 150 -0.11 -14.57 23.87
C GLN A 150 0.45 -15.15 22.55
N GLU A 151 1.74 -15.49 22.51
CA GLU A 151 2.39 -16.16 21.37
C GLU A 151 2.13 -17.67 21.39
N THR A 152 2.27 -18.31 22.55
CA THR A 152 2.15 -19.77 22.70
C THR A 152 0.83 -20.22 23.30
N GLY A 153 0.15 -19.33 24.02
CA GLY A 153 -1.04 -19.63 24.82
C GLY A 153 -0.76 -20.38 26.13
N HIS A 154 0.51 -20.69 26.45
CA HIS A 154 0.87 -21.45 27.63
C HIS A 154 0.85 -20.59 28.88
N LEU A 155 0.53 -21.22 30.00
CA LEU A 155 0.66 -20.63 31.34
C LEU A 155 1.98 -21.04 31.94
N TYR A 156 2.75 -20.06 32.37
CA TYR A 156 4.05 -20.21 33.04
C TYR A 156 3.91 -19.79 34.50
N ILE A 157 4.37 -20.64 35.41
CA ILE A 157 4.47 -20.32 36.84
C ILE A 157 5.94 -20.41 37.22
N ALA A 158 6.56 -19.26 37.53
CA ALA A 158 8.00 -19.17 37.78
C ALA A 158 8.46 -20.05 38.96
N LYS A 159 7.62 -20.14 39.99
CA LYS A 159 7.84 -20.90 41.21
C LYS A 159 6.49 -21.37 41.73
N VAL A 160 6.28 -22.67 41.79
CA VAL A 160 5.04 -23.26 42.27
C VAL A 160 4.99 -23.26 43.82
N GLU A 161 3.87 -22.88 44.36
CA GLU A 161 3.54 -22.85 45.79
C GLU A 161 2.35 -23.79 46.07
N PRO A 162 2.13 -24.21 47.33
CA PRO A 162 0.99 -25.06 47.66
C PRO A 162 -0.38 -24.51 47.25
N SER A 163 -0.54 -23.19 47.21
CA SER A 163 -1.75 -22.51 46.76
C SER A 163 -2.03 -22.64 45.27
N ASP A 164 -1.04 -23.07 44.46
CA ASP A 164 -1.21 -23.27 43.01
C ASP A 164 -1.77 -24.66 42.66
N VAL A 165 -1.91 -25.55 43.64
CA VAL A 165 -2.49 -26.86 43.40
C VAL A 165 -3.95 -26.75 43.01
N GLY A 166 -4.31 -27.33 41.87
CA GLY A 166 -5.68 -27.27 41.38
C GLY A 166 -5.78 -27.58 39.88
N ASN A 167 -6.92 -27.27 39.31
CA ASN A 167 -7.22 -27.51 37.89
C ASN A 167 -7.08 -26.23 37.10
N TYR A 168 -6.31 -26.30 36.00
CA TYR A 168 -6.10 -25.17 35.11
C TYR A 168 -6.72 -25.43 33.76
N THR A 169 -7.60 -24.54 33.30
CA THR A 169 -8.27 -24.65 31.98
C THR A 169 -7.84 -23.51 31.07
N CYS A 170 -7.23 -23.87 29.93
CA CYS A 170 -6.94 -22.88 28.90
C CYS A 170 -8.24 -22.46 28.22
N VAL A 171 -8.42 -21.16 28.03
CA VAL A 171 -9.54 -20.55 27.29
C VAL A 171 -8.99 -19.79 26.09
N VAL A 172 -9.44 -20.18 24.91
CA VAL A 172 -9.04 -19.56 23.64
C VAL A 172 -10.19 -18.70 23.13
N THR A 173 -9.90 -17.47 22.75
CA THR A 173 -10.88 -16.55 22.16
C THR A 173 -10.40 -16.12 20.78
N SER A 174 -11.26 -16.27 19.77
CA SER A 174 -10.98 -15.79 18.40
C SER A 174 -11.49 -14.35 18.25
N SER A 175 -10.62 -13.44 17.84
CA SER A 175 -10.98 -12.06 17.53
C SER A 175 -11.91 -11.95 16.30
N GLY A 176 -11.73 -12.84 15.33
CA GLY A 176 -12.48 -12.83 14.07
C GLY A 176 -13.89 -13.39 14.16
N THR A 177 -14.16 -14.30 15.13
CA THR A 177 -15.49 -14.93 15.30
C THR A 177 -16.16 -14.53 16.61
N ALA A 178 -15.47 -13.87 17.53
CA ALA A 178 -15.86 -13.64 18.93
C ALA A 178 -16.15 -14.94 19.71
N ALA A 179 -15.84 -16.11 19.14
CA ALA A 179 -16.01 -17.40 19.79
C ALA A 179 -14.99 -17.58 20.92
N ARG A 180 -15.45 -18.14 22.03
CA ARG A 180 -14.63 -18.50 23.19
C ARG A 180 -14.79 -19.98 23.48
N VAL A 181 -13.67 -20.70 23.49
CA VAL A 181 -13.66 -22.16 23.66
C VAL A 181 -12.73 -22.55 24.81
N PRO A 182 -13.25 -23.20 25.88
CA PRO A 182 -12.43 -23.77 26.94
C PRO A 182 -11.87 -25.12 26.55
N GLY A 183 -10.64 -25.40 26.96
CA GLY A 183 -10.03 -26.72 26.87
C GLY A 183 -10.42 -27.63 28.02
N ALA A 184 -9.84 -28.84 28.03
CA ALA A 184 -9.93 -29.73 29.19
C ALA A 184 -9.04 -29.22 30.34
N PRO A 185 -9.46 -29.38 31.60
CA PRO A 185 -8.66 -28.99 32.75
C PRO A 185 -7.38 -29.84 32.86
N THR A 186 -6.27 -29.20 33.18
CA THR A 186 -5.00 -29.84 33.51
C THR A 186 -4.77 -29.74 35.01
N PRO A 187 -4.77 -30.88 35.76
CA PRO A 187 -4.47 -30.88 37.18
C PRO A 187 -2.98 -30.56 37.44
N LEU A 188 -2.70 -29.62 38.34
CA LEU A 188 -1.37 -29.36 38.87
C LEU A 188 -1.28 -29.92 40.28
N LEU A 189 -0.32 -30.80 40.53
CA LEU A 189 -0.13 -31.52 41.77
C LEU A 189 1.30 -31.29 42.32
N LEU A 190 1.42 -31.26 43.65
CA LEU A 190 2.74 -31.30 44.29
C LEU A 190 3.20 -32.74 44.49
N ARG A 191 4.48 -32.97 44.28
CA ARG A 191 5.16 -34.23 44.63
C ARG A 191 5.43 -34.30 46.13
N PRO A 192 5.32 -35.50 46.69
CA PRO A 192 5.60 -35.70 48.13
C PRO A 192 7.10 -35.75 48.48
N ASP A 193 7.99 -35.69 47.48
CA ASP A 193 9.44 -35.85 47.62
C ASP A 193 10.18 -34.54 48.02
N GLY A 194 9.46 -33.61 48.61
CA GLY A 194 10.00 -32.40 49.21
C GLY A 194 10.04 -31.17 48.28
N ALA A 195 10.47 -30.05 48.83
CA ALA A 195 10.62 -28.80 48.10
C ALA A 195 11.93 -28.77 47.30
N MET A 196 11.90 -28.09 46.13
CA MET A 196 13.06 -27.81 45.35
C MET A 196 13.83 -26.63 45.92
N GLY A 197 15.18 -26.77 46.06
CA GLY A 197 16.05 -25.70 46.49
C GLY A 197 16.06 -24.51 45.50
N GLU A 198 16.70 -23.46 45.91
CA GLU A 198 16.91 -22.29 45.04
C GLU A 198 17.74 -22.62 43.81
N TYR A 199 17.40 -22.04 42.67
CA TYR A 199 18.09 -22.21 41.39
C TYR A 199 18.06 -20.97 40.54
N GLU A 200 18.97 -20.88 39.57
CA GLU A 200 19.14 -19.77 38.65
C GLU A 200 17.97 -19.63 37.69
N PRO A 201 17.73 -18.44 37.11
CA PRO A 201 16.68 -18.21 36.15
C PRO A 201 16.86 -19.03 34.88
N LYS A 202 15.74 -19.60 34.37
CA LYS A 202 15.66 -20.22 33.04
C LYS A 202 14.59 -19.49 32.22
N ILE A 203 15.00 -18.77 31.18
CA ILE A 203 14.06 -18.11 30.28
C ILE A 203 13.37 -19.16 29.43
N GLU A 204 12.04 -19.25 29.56
CA GLU A 204 11.19 -20.17 28.79
C GLU A 204 10.38 -19.44 27.70
N VAL A 205 10.12 -18.16 27.89
CA VAL A 205 9.45 -17.31 26.90
C VAL A 205 10.42 -16.23 26.46
N HIS A 206 10.67 -16.17 25.18
CA HIS A 206 11.46 -15.08 24.59
C HIS A 206 11.00 -14.80 23.16
N PHE A 207 11.26 -13.61 22.70
CA PHE A 207 10.97 -13.18 21.33
C PHE A 207 11.97 -13.76 20.33
N PRO A 208 11.62 -13.81 19.01
CA PRO A 208 12.50 -14.35 17.97
C PRO A 208 13.81 -13.59 17.82
N GLU A 209 14.88 -14.25 17.37
CA GLU A 209 16.19 -13.64 17.08
C GLU A 209 16.09 -12.48 16.07
N SER A 210 15.12 -12.53 15.16
CA SER A 210 14.81 -11.46 14.21
C SER A 210 13.29 -11.33 14.03
N LEU A 211 12.78 -10.14 14.37
CA LEU A 211 11.36 -9.81 14.24
C LEU A 211 11.19 -8.59 13.35
N PRO A 212 10.55 -8.72 12.16
CA PRO A 212 10.21 -7.58 11.33
C PRO A 212 9.05 -6.79 11.93
N ALA A 213 9.20 -5.49 12.05
CA ALA A 213 8.21 -4.58 12.59
C ALA A 213 7.83 -3.50 11.57
N ALA A 214 6.53 -3.32 11.37
CA ALA A 214 5.99 -2.34 10.44
C ALA A 214 6.09 -0.91 11.00
N LYS A 215 6.35 0.06 10.14
CA LYS A 215 6.21 1.47 10.48
C LYS A 215 4.84 1.75 11.11
N GLY A 216 4.81 2.42 12.26
CA GLY A 216 3.60 2.82 12.97
C GLY A 216 2.86 1.69 13.72
N SER A 217 3.36 0.44 13.68
CA SER A 217 2.74 -0.66 14.42
C SER A 217 3.11 -0.63 15.90
N THR A 218 2.34 -1.34 16.72
CA THR A 218 2.71 -1.62 18.11
C THR A 218 3.42 -2.95 18.17
N VAL A 219 4.68 -2.95 18.59
CA VAL A 219 5.49 -4.16 18.78
C VAL A 219 5.39 -4.60 20.23
N ARG A 220 5.13 -5.90 20.44
CA ARG A 220 5.12 -6.52 21.78
C ARG A 220 6.16 -7.63 21.81
N LEU A 221 7.05 -7.58 22.80
CA LEU A 221 8.07 -8.59 23.05
C LEU A 221 7.77 -9.26 24.38
N GLU A 222 7.61 -10.58 24.36
CA GLU A 222 7.40 -11.37 25.56
C GLU A 222 8.72 -11.93 26.10
N CYS A 223 8.88 -11.92 27.42
CA CYS A 223 9.99 -12.56 28.11
C CYS A 223 9.55 -12.99 29.50
N PHE A 224 9.72 -14.28 29.80
CA PHE A 224 9.43 -14.82 31.12
C PHE A 224 10.39 -15.95 31.48
N ALA A 225 10.73 -16.03 32.77
CA ALA A 225 11.69 -17.01 33.26
C ALA A 225 11.14 -17.76 34.48
N LEU A 226 11.42 -19.05 34.52
CA LEU A 226 11.27 -19.88 35.72
C LEU A 226 12.49 -19.70 36.61
N GLY A 227 12.32 -19.78 37.93
CA GLY A 227 13.41 -19.67 38.87
C GLY A 227 12.93 -19.59 40.32
N ASN A 228 13.82 -20.01 41.23
CA ASN A 228 13.58 -19.89 42.64
C ASN A 228 14.82 -19.26 43.33
N PRO A 229 14.73 -18.07 43.91
CA PRO A 229 13.58 -17.15 43.96
C PRO A 229 13.04 -16.71 42.62
N VAL A 230 11.77 -16.19 42.61
CA VAL A 230 11.15 -15.68 41.39
C VAL A 230 12.05 -14.65 40.71
N PRO A 231 12.43 -14.86 39.43
CA PRO A 231 13.31 -13.95 38.73
C PRO A 231 12.67 -12.59 38.47
N ARG A 232 13.48 -11.54 38.54
CA ARG A 232 13.12 -10.20 38.08
C ARG A 232 13.47 -10.07 36.62
N ILE A 233 12.53 -9.60 35.81
CA ILE A 233 12.73 -9.31 34.38
C ILE A 233 13.12 -7.86 34.18
N ALA A 234 14.18 -7.63 33.41
CA ALA A 234 14.64 -6.31 33.00
C ALA A 234 14.89 -6.29 31.49
N TRP A 235 14.57 -5.17 30.85
CA TRP A 235 14.75 -4.97 29.42
C TRP A 235 15.87 -3.98 29.15
N ARG A 236 16.63 -4.25 28.12
CA ARG A 236 17.73 -3.40 27.65
C ARG A 236 17.73 -3.29 26.14
N ARG A 237 18.33 -2.23 25.64
CA ARG A 237 18.60 -2.05 24.22
C ARG A 237 20.08 -2.25 23.94
N GLY A 238 20.42 -2.90 22.82
CA GLY A 238 21.80 -3.15 22.43
C GLY A 238 22.59 -1.85 22.20
N GLY A 239 23.91 -1.95 22.35
CA GLY A 239 24.80 -0.80 22.19
C GLY A 239 24.72 0.24 23.32
N GLY A 240 24.14 -0.11 24.47
CA GLY A 240 23.98 0.83 25.61
C GLY A 240 22.95 1.93 25.39
N LEU A 241 22.13 1.83 24.34
CA LEU A 241 21.08 2.78 24.06
C LEU A 241 19.94 2.66 25.10
N PRO A 242 19.28 3.76 25.47
CA PRO A 242 18.09 3.70 26.30
C PRO A 242 16.94 3.03 25.54
N LEU A 243 15.98 2.45 26.26
CA LEU A 243 14.70 2.04 25.68
C LEU A 243 14.00 3.27 25.09
N PRO A 244 13.20 3.11 24.01
CA PRO A 244 12.38 4.21 23.48
C PRO A 244 11.51 4.83 24.58
N GLN A 245 11.44 6.16 24.67
CA GLN A 245 10.65 6.85 25.71
C GLN A 245 9.17 6.47 25.71
N LYS A 246 8.64 6.10 24.54
CA LYS A 246 7.26 5.63 24.34
C LYS A 246 7.03 4.18 24.75
N ALA A 247 8.11 3.43 25.03
CA ALA A 247 8.02 2.03 25.42
C ALA A 247 7.43 1.88 26.81
N ALA A 248 6.58 0.87 26.99
CA ALA A 248 5.93 0.54 28.25
C ALA A 248 6.17 -0.92 28.63
N LEU A 249 6.35 -1.16 29.93
CA LEU A 249 6.39 -2.50 30.48
C LEU A 249 4.98 -2.90 30.93
N ARG A 250 4.57 -4.11 30.52
CA ARG A 250 3.28 -4.71 30.90
C ARG A 250 3.53 -6.05 31.59
N LYS A 251 2.48 -6.57 32.25
CA LYS A 251 2.49 -7.90 32.87
C LYS A 251 3.70 -8.09 33.79
N ALA A 252 3.82 -7.23 34.80
CA ALA A 252 4.94 -7.22 35.76
C ALA A 252 6.34 -7.23 35.11
N GLY A 253 6.49 -6.62 33.94
CA GLY A 253 7.74 -6.56 33.19
C GLY A 253 7.96 -7.69 32.18
N GLY A 254 7.05 -8.67 32.13
CA GLY A 254 7.12 -9.79 31.17
C GLY A 254 6.85 -9.41 29.71
N VAL A 255 6.33 -8.21 29.45
CA VAL A 255 6.07 -7.70 28.12
C VAL A 255 6.63 -6.30 27.95
N LEU A 256 7.47 -6.12 26.94
CA LEU A 256 7.90 -4.80 26.45
C LEU A 256 7.02 -4.42 25.28
N GLU A 257 6.26 -3.34 25.42
CA GLU A 257 5.40 -2.78 24.38
C GLU A 257 6.03 -1.51 23.80
N VAL A 258 6.25 -1.45 22.48
CA VAL A 258 6.73 -0.28 21.76
C VAL A 258 5.65 0.16 20.76
N PRO A 259 4.83 1.16 21.11
CA PRO A 259 3.81 1.69 20.20
C PRO A 259 4.43 2.55 19.13
N ASP A 260 3.71 2.74 18.00
CA ASP A 260 4.13 3.59 16.88
C ASP A 260 5.59 3.36 16.48
N PHE A 261 5.93 2.12 16.13
CA PHE A 261 7.29 1.70 15.80
C PHE A 261 7.86 2.49 14.62
N GLN A 262 9.03 3.10 14.81
CA GLN A 262 9.73 3.89 13.81
C GLN A 262 11.13 3.31 13.55
N GLN A 263 11.83 3.86 12.57
CA GLN A 263 13.15 3.36 12.17
C GLN A 263 14.20 3.49 13.30
N GLU A 264 14.12 4.53 14.11
CA GLU A 264 14.98 4.76 15.27
C GLU A 264 14.78 3.74 16.40
N ASP A 265 13.64 3.06 16.44
CA ASP A 265 13.36 1.99 17.41
C ASP A 265 13.96 0.65 16.99
N ALA A 266 14.36 0.51 15.72
CA ALA A 266 14.97 -0.72 15.23
C ALA A 266 16.33 -0.96 15.90
N GLY A 267 16.69 -2.23 16.05
CA GLY A 267 17.95 -2.62 16.66
C GLY A 267 17.81 -3.83 17.57
N SER A 268 18.87 -4.11 18.31
CA SER A 268 18.90 -5.26 19.23
C SER A 268 18.23 -4.92 20.56
N TYR A 269 17.43 -5.84 21.06
CA TYR A 269 16.81 -5.80 22.38
C TYR A 269 17.22 -7.03 23.17
N GLU A 270 17.36 -6.87 24.47
CA GLU A 270 17.73 -7.91 25.40
C GLU A 270 16.77 -7.93 26.59
N CYS A 271 16.28 -9.11 26.89
CA CYS A 271 15.58 -9.41 28.13
C CYS A 271 16.55 -10.11 29.08
N VAL A 272 16.60 -9.65 30.30
CA VAL A 272 17.44 -10.22 31.36
C VAL A 272 16.59 -10.67 32.52
N ALA A 273 16.69 -11.93 32.87
CA ALA A 273 16.08 -12.52 34.08
C ALA A 273 17.15 -12.73 35.14
N GLU A 274 16.92 -12.24 36.35
CA GLU A 274 17.92 -12.28 37.44
C GLU A 274 17.25 -12.63 38.78
N ASN A 275 17.91 -13.47 39.56
CA ASN A 275 17.61 -13.74 40.96
C ASN A 275 18.89 -13.86 41.78
N SER A 276 18.81 -14.22 43.07
CA SER A 276 19.95 -14.40 43.96
C SER A 276 20.91 -15.51 43.51
N ARG A 277 20.51 -16.40 42.64
CA ARG A 277 21.28 -17.57 42.19
C ARG A 277 22.00 -17.36 40.87
N GLY A 278 21.55 -16.41 40.08
CA GLY A 278 22.18 -16.17 38.79
C GLY A 278 21.35 -15.26 37.87
N ARG A 279 21.80 -15.28 36.61
CA ARG A 279 21.26 -14.42 35.56
C ARG A 279 21.19 -15.19 34.25
N ASN A 280 20.11 -14.99 33.51
CA ASN A 280 19.91 -15.49 32.16
C ASN A 280 19.44 -14.34 31.23
N ALA A 281 19.76 -14.40 29.95
CA ALA A 281 19.43 -13.36 29.01
C ALA A 281 19.02 -13.93 27.65
N ALA A 282 18.00 -13.34 27.03
CA ALA A 282 17.57 -13.60 25.65
C ALA A 282 17.70 -12.33 24.83
N ARG A 283 18.15 -12.48 23.58
CA ARG A 283 18.41 -11.37 22.65
C ARG A 283 17.70 -11.59 21.35
N GLY A 284 17.28 -10.49 20.73
CA GLY A 284 16.72 -10.49 19.40
C GLY A 284 16.83 -9.12 18.77
N ARG A 285 16.58 -9.06 17.46
CA ARG A 285 16.69 -7.84 16.67
C ARG A 285 15.36 -7.48 16.04
N LEU A 286 14.88 -6.26 16.30
CA LEU A 286 13.77 -5.66 15.58
C LEU A 286 14.27 -5.02 14.30
N THR A 287 13.68 -5.41 13.16
CA THR A 287 13.99 -4.85 11.85
C THR A 287 12.81 -4.02 11.38
N TYR A 288 13.10 -2.78 10.97
CA TYR A 288 12.08 -1.86 10.48
C TYR A 288 11.72 -2.15 9.02
N TYR A 289 10.44 -2.13 8.70
CA TYR A 289 9.96 -2.08 7.34
C TYR A 289 8.82 -1.07 7.17
N ALA A 290 8.64 -0.58 5.94
CA ALA A 290 7.55 0.30 5.57
C ALA A 290 6.94 -0.15 4.25
N LYS A 291 5.61 -0.22 4.20
CA LYS A 291 4.87 -0.41 2.96
C LYS A 291 5.10 0.79 2.03
N PRO A 292 5.01 0.61 0.71
CA PRO A 292 5.08 1.73 -0.22
C PRO A 292 4.02 2.80 0.09
N HIS A 293 4.42 4.07 -0.05
CA HIS A 293 3.56 5.23 0.05
C HIS A 293 4.05 6.31 -0.92
N TRP A 294 3.14 7.09 -1.48
CA TRP A 294 3.50 8.11 -2.45
C TRP A 294 4.24 9.28 -1.82
N VAL A 295 5.36 9.64 -2.42
CA VAL A 295 6.07 10.91 -2.22
C VAL A 295 5.67 11.88 -3.33
N GLN A 296 5.59 11.37 -4.57
CA GLN A 296 5.17 12.12 -5.74
C GLN A 296 4.38 11.17 -6.66
N PRO A 297 3.04 11.27 -6.69
CA PRO A 297 2.21 10.58 -7.67
C PRO A 297 2.30 11.24 -9.04
N ILE A 298 1.74 10.58 -10.06
CA ILE A 298 1.56 11.16 -11.39
C ILE A 298 0.25 11.94 -11.47
N GLU A 299 0.18 12.91 -12.38
CA GLU A 299 -0.97 13.78 -12.64
C GLU A 299 -1.37 13.72 -14.11
N ASP A 300 -2.62 14.08 -14.41
CA ASP A 300 -3.15 14.13 -15.77
C ASP A 300 -2.38 15.11 -16.63
N VAL A 301 -2.13 14.75 -17.89
CA VAL A 301 -1.37 15.54 -18.86
C VAL A 301 -2.06 15.54 -20.21
N GLU A 302 -2.10 16.72 -20.84
CA GLU A 302 -2.52 16.90 -22.22
C GLU A 302 -1.33 17.36 -23.06
N LEU A 303 -0.99 16.59 -24.10
CA LEU A 303 0.13 16.84 -25.01
C LEU A 303 -0.35 16.75 -26.46
N ALA A 304 0.42 17.34 -27.38
CA ALA A 304 0.17 17.21 -28.81
C ALA A 304 0.80 15.92 -29.38
N VAL A 305 0.28 15.47 -30.50
CA VAL A 305 0.98 14.45 -31.32
C VAL A 305 2.41 14.93 -31.59
N GLU A 306 3.38 13.98 -31.71
CA GLU A 306 4.81 14.22 -31.90
C GLU A 306 5.54 14.81 -30.69
N ASP A 307 4.86 15.25 -29.63
CA ASP A 307 5.48 15.62 -28.37
C ASP A 307 6.05 14.37 -27.66
N SER A 308 6.78 14.60 -26.58
CA SER A 308 7.28 13.55 -25.70
C SER A 308 6.70 13.69 -24.30
N LEU A 309 6.21 12.60 -23.75
CA LEU A 309 5.77 12.50 -22.37
C LEU A 309 6.95 12.10 -21.48
N THR A 310 7.04 12.73 -20.31
CA THR A 310 7.88 12.24 -19.22
C THR A 310 7.09 12.36 -17.91
N TRP A 311 6.75 11.21 -17.33
CA TRP A 311 6.20 11.12 -15.98
C TRP A 311 7.23 10.56 -15.02
N GLN A 312 7.28 11.13 -13.83
CA GLN A 312 8.08 10.63 -12.72
C GLN A 312 7.16 10.30 -11.56
N CYS A 313 7.08 9.03 -11.17
CA CYS A 313 6.47 8.65 -9.92
C CYS A 313 7.54 8.28 -8.87
N ARG A 314 7.32 8.73 -7.64
CA ARG A 314 8.20 8.48 -6.50
C ARG A 314 7.42 7.95 -5.32
N ALA A 315 7.85 6.83 -4.80
CA ALA A 315 7.30 6.24 -3.59
C ALA A 315 8.41 5.99 -2.55
N GLY A 316 8.08 6.26 -1.29
CA GLY A 316 8.88 5.81 -0.15
C GLY A 316 8.47 4.41 0.27
N GLY A 317 9.36 3.73 0.97
CA GLY A 317 9.13 2.39 1.51
C GLY A 317 10.44 1.73 1.90
N LYS A 318 10.36 0.67 2.70
CA LYS A 318 11.54 -0.12 3.07
C LYS A 318 11.20 -1.61 3.09
N PRO A 319 11.82 -2.42 2.24
CA PRO A 319 12.79 -2.07 1.20
C PRO A 319 12.28 -1.02 0.20
N THR A 320 13.22 -0.36 -0.49
CA THR A 320 12.90 0.61 -1.56
C THR A 320 11.98 -0.06 -2.58
N PRO A 321 10.84 0.57 -2.95
CA PRO A 321 9.93 0.00 -3.92
C PRO A 321 10.53 -0.11 -5.31
N SER A 322 10.16 -1.16 -6.04
CA SER A 322 10.30 -1.28 -7.49
C SER A 322 9.06 -0.72 -8.19
N TYR A 323 9.20 -0.36 -9.46
CA TYR A 323 8.14 0.30 -10.22
C TYR A 323 7.76 -0.52 -11.45
N ARG A 324 6.47 -0.51 -11.77
CA ARG A 324 5.93 -1.00 -13.04
C ARG A 324 4.78 -0.13 -13.49
N TRP A 325 4.51 -0.14 -14.79
CA TRP A 325 3.49 0.69 -15.40
C TRP A 325 2.41 -0.15 -16.05
N LEU A 326 1.18 0.35 -15.94
CA LEU A 326 0.02 -0.20 -16.62
C LEU A 326 -0.55 0.87 -17.56
N LYS A 327 -1.08 0.44 -18.71
CA LYS A 327 -1.92 1.23 -19.59
C LYS A 327 -3.25 0.52 -19.74
N ASP A 328 -4.34 1.22 -19.49
CA ASP A 328 -5.71 0.71 -19.58
C ASP A 328 -5.94 -0.61 -18.82
N GLY A 329 -5.29 -0.74 -17.66
CA GLY A 329 -5.41 -1.89 -16.77
C GLY A 329 -4.52 -3.09 -17.13
N ALA A 330 -3.80 -3.04 -18.25
CA ALA A 330 -2.84 -4.06 -18.68
C ALA A 330 -1.40 -3.60 -18.46
N ALA A 331 -0.46 -4.54 -18.37
CA ALA A 331 0.98 -4.21 -18.31
C ALA A 331 1.39 -3.41 -19.56
N LEU A 332 2.12 -2.31 -19.35
CA LEU A 332 2.61 -1.48 -20.44
C LEU A 332 3.64 -2.26 -21.25
N ALA A 333 3.39 -2.41 -22.54
CA ALA A 333 4.36 -2.97 -23.46
C ALA A 333 5.51 -1.97 -23.68
N LEU A 334 6.74 -2.43 -23.54
CA LEU A 334 7.93 -1.61 -23.79
C LEU A 334 8.32 -1.72 -25.29
N GLU A 335 8.57 -0.57 -25.90
CA GLU A 335 9.00 -0.41 -27.29
C GLU A 335 10.18 0.57 -27.29
N ASP A 336 10.90 0.68 -28.42
CA ASP A 336 12.08 1.59 -28.52
C ASP A 336 11.77 3.04 -28.12
N ARG A 337 10.54 3.50 -28.36
CA ARG A 337 10.06 4.84 -28.01
C ARG A 337 9.49 4.95 -26.60
N ILE A 338 9.26 3.82 -25.90
CA ILE A 338 8.68 3.74 -24.56
C ILE A 338 9.74 3.20 -23.61
N GLN A 339 10.20 4.02 -22.69
CA GLN A 339 11.26 3.68 -21.74
C GLN A 339 10.74 3.84 -20.29
N VAL A 340 11.11 2.89 -19.45
CA VAL A 340 10.80 2.91 -18.00
C VAL A 340 12.11 2.77 -17.24
N GLU A 341 12.43 3.77 -16.45
CA GLU A 341 13.64 3.78 -15.62
C GLU A 341 13.35 4.42 -14.25
N ASN A 342 13.65 3.70 -13.16
CA ASN A 342 13.58 4.21 -11.78
C ASN A 342 12.27 4.98 -11.43
N GLY A 343 11.13 4.48 -11.91
CA GLY A 343 9.83 5.12 -11.71
C GLY A 343 9.49 6.21 -12.73
N ALA A 344 10.40 6.53 -13.64
CA ALA A 344 10.13 7.40 -14.78
C ALA A 344 9.56 6.60 -15.95
N LEU A 345 8.51 7.13 -16.58
CA LEU A 345 8.00 6.68 -17.89
C LEU A 345 8.24 7.78 -18.89
N THR A 346 8.95 7.45 -19.96
CA THR A 346 9.16 8.34 -21.11
C THR A 346 8.55 7.72 -22.35
N ILE A 347 7.71 8.47 -23.07
CA ILE A 347 7.15 8.08 -24.38
C ILE A 347 7.53 9.16 -25.38
N ALA A 348 8.38 8.83 -26.34
CA ALA A 348 8.77 9.74 -27.38
C ALA A 348 7.81 9.67 -28.57
N ASN A 349 7.66 10.80 -29.28
CA ASN A 349 6.89 10.90 -30.51
C ASN A 349 5.45 10.36 -30.35
N LEU A 350 4.69 11.04 -29.50
CA LEU A 350 3.31 10.66 -29.15
C LEU A 350 2.40 10.58 -30.37
N SER A 351 1.56 9.58 -30.40
CA SER A 351 0.44 9.39 -31.32
C SER A 351 -0.88 9.39 -30.58
N VAL A 352 -2.00 9.58 -31.28
CA VAL A 352 -3.35 9.52 -30.69
C VAL A 352 -3.62 8.16 -30.01
N ALA A 353 -3.01 7.09 -30.51
CA ALA A 353 -3.12 5.74 -29.92
C ALA A 353 -2.43 5.60 -28.55
N ASP A 354 -1.56 6.55 -28.19
CA ASP A 354 -0.91 6.55 -26.87
C ASP A 354 -1.82 7.11 -25.78
N ALA A 355 -2.88 7.85 -26.14
CA ALA A 355 -3.86 8.34 -25.20
C ALA A 355 -4.49 7.19 -24.39
N GLY A 356 -4.86 7.47 -23.13
CA GLY A 356 -5.47 6.47 -22.25
C GLY A 356 -5.17 6.71 -20.78
N MET A 357 -5.58 5.75 -19.96
CA MET A 357 -5.36 5.77 -18.53
C MET A 357 -4.08 5.00 -18.17
N PHE A 358 -3.14 5.68 -17.55
CA PHE A 358 -1.90 5.10 -17.06
C PHE A 358 -1.92 4.94 -15.56
N GLN A 359 -1.27 3.89 -15.07
CA GLN A 359 -1.05 3.68 -13.64
C GLN A 359 0.40 3.34 -13.37
N CYS A 360 1.01 4.11 -12.48
CA CYS A 360 2.29 3.76 -11.86
C CYS A 360 2.03 2.90 -10.63
N VAL A 361 2.67 1.75 -10.54
CA VAL A 361 2.59 0.83 -9.41
C VAL A 361 3.95 0.77 -8.74
N ALA A 362 4.01 1.16 -7.48
CA ALA A 362 5.20 1.02 -6.64
C ALA A 362 5.01 -0.13 -5.66
N GLU A 363 5.93 -1.08 -5.62
CA GLU A 363 5.78 -2.33 -4.89
C GLU A 363 7.05 -2.73 -4.16
N ASN A 364 6.90 -3.23 -2.93
CA ASN A 364 7.92 -3.98 -2.21
C ASN A 364 7.30 -5.26 -1.62
N LYS A 365 8.09 -6.10 -0.97
CA LYS A 365 7.62 -7.38 -0.38
C LYS A 365 6.51 -7.23 0.68
N HIS A 366 6.22 -6.01 1.13
CA HIS A 366 5.23 -5.75 2.17
C HIS A 366 3.93 -5.13 1.64
N GLY A 367 3.87 -4.76 0.36
CA GLY A 367 2.68 -4.21 -0.26
C GLY A 367 2.96 -3.38 -1.49
N LEU A 368 1.91 -2.77 -2.03
CA LEU A 368 1.97 -1.91 -3.21
C LEU A 368 1.03 -0.71 -3.08
N VAL A 369 1.33 0.34 -3.84
CA VAL A 369 0.45 1.50 -4.05
C VAL A 369 0.37 1.81 -5.55
N ARG A 370 -0.76 2.38 -5.99
CA ARG A 370 -1.02 2.77 -7.38
C ARG A 370 -1.36 4.25 -7.47
N ALA A 371 -0.81 4.94 -8.46
CA ALA A 371 -1.22 6.28 -8.87
C ALA A 371 -1.71 6.22 -10.31
N SER A 372 -2.81 6.90 -10.62
CA SER A 372 -3.45 6.88 -11.93
C SER A 372 -3.46 8.28 -12.52
N ALA A 373 -3.21 8.40 -13.82
CA ALA A 373 -3.33 9.65 -14.56
C ALA A 373 -3.80 9.40 -16.00
N GLU A 374 -4.49 10.38 -16.56
CA GLU A 374 -4.90 10.41 -17.96
C GLU A 374 -3.79 11.03 -18.81
N LEU A 375 -3.42 10.36 -19.88
CA LEU A 375 -2.71 10.97 -20.99
C LEU A 375 -3.72 11.29 -22.09
N ARG A 376 -3.91 12.59 -22.34
CA ARG A 376 -4.69 13.07 -23.48
C ARG A 376 -3.74 13.50 -24.58
N VAL A 377 -3.86 12.90 -25.76
CA VAL A 377 -3.09 13.28 -26.94
C VAL A 377 -3.99 13.98 -27.94
N THR A 378 -3.66 15.23 -28.25
CA THR A 378 -4.44 16.07 -29.14
C THR A 378 -3.78 16.19 -30.52
N ALA A 379 -4.61 16.12 -31.57
CA ALA A 379 -4.23 16.42 -32.95
C ALA A 379 -5.24 17.43 -33.49
N SER A 380 -4.75 18.57 -34.01
CA SER A 380 -5.62 19.58 -34.60
C SER A 380 -4.95 20.26 -35.75
N ALA A 381 -5.67 20.42 -36.87
CA ALA A 381 -5.21 21.23 -37.99
C ALA A 381 -5.02 22.69 -37.53
N PRO A 382 -4.15 23.45 -38.24
CA PRO A 382 -3.92 24.85 -37.94
C PRO A 382 -5.22 25.68 -38.03
N ASP A 383 -5.59 26.32 -36.93
CA ASP A 383 -6.78 27.19 -36.77
C ASP A 383 -6.34 28.64 -36.52
N PHE A 384 -6.81 29.56 -37.33
CA PHE A 384 -6.56 31.00 -37.26
C PHE A 384 -7.73 31.80 -36.63
N SER A 385 -8.80 31.16 -36.26
CA SER A 385 -10.04 31.82 -35.80
C SER A 385 -9.83 32.85 -34.68
N ARG A 386 -8.90 32.55 -33.77
CA ARG A 386 -8.57 33.44 -32.63
C ARG A 386 -7.42 34.41 -32.92
N THR A 387 -6.64 34.17 -33.94
CA THR A 387 -5.50 35.04 -34.34
C THR A 387 -5.54 35.32 -35.85
N PRO A 388 -6.63 35.95 -36.32
CA PRO A 388 -6.74 36.24 -37.76
C PRO A 388 -5.69 37.27 -38.14
N MET A 389 -5.03 37.02 -39.27
CA MET A 389 -4.11 38.02 -39.84
C MET A 389 -4.87 39.28 -40.24
N LYS A 390 -4.28 40.42 -39.96
CA LYS A 390 -4.83 41.72 -40.41
C LYS A 390 -4.77 41.77 -41.94
N THR A 391 -5.91 41.99 -42.56
CA THR A 391 -6.03 42.09 -44.04
C THR A 391 -5.38 43.37 -44.61
N LEU A 392 -5.24 44.42 -43.80
CA LEU A 392 -4.63 45.66 -44.18
C LEU A 392 -3.77 46.20 -43.00
N ILE A 393 -2.51 46.44 -43.29
CA ILE A 393 -1.55 47.06 -42.38
C ILE A 393 -1.09 48.35 -43.02
N ARG A 394 -1.33 49.50 -42.37
CA ARG A 394 -0.82 50.81 -42.80
C ARG A 394 0.52 51.06 -42.12
N ALA A 395 1.52 51.39 -42.91
CA ALA A 395 2.88 51.67 -42.44
C ALA A 395 3.46 52.90 -43.10
N GLN A 396 4.31 53.65 -42.40
CA GLN A 396 5.08 54.76 -42.97
C GLN A 396 6.29 54.21 -43.72
N VAL A 397 6.73 54.91 -44.77
CA VAL A 397 7.94 54.59 -45.51
C VAL A 397 9.14 54.54 -44.57
N GLY A 398 9.90 53.46 -44.61
CA GLY A 398 11.04 53.23 -43.73
C GLY A 398 10.74 52.64 -42.37
N SER A 399 9.44 52.48 -41.98
CA SER A 399 9.09 51.82 -40.73
C SER A 399 9.19 50.31 -40.83
N GLU A 400 9.43 49.66 -39.71
CA GLU A 400 9.33 48.22 -39.57
C GLU A 400 7.89 47.76 -39.31
N VAL A 401 7.46 46.73 -40.04
CA VAL A 401 6.17 46.09 -39.84
C VAL A 401 6.40 44.65 -39.41
N SER A 402 5.80 44.30 -38.29
CA SER A 402 5.79 42.91 -37.80
C SER A 402 4.54 42.19 -38.32
N LEU A 403 4.75 41.07 -38.98
CA LEU A 403 3.69 40.17 -39.42
C LEU A 403 3.71 38.93 -38.52
N ASP A 404 2.63 38.71 -37.80
CA ASP A 404 2.49 37.58 -36.87
C ASP A 404 1.57 36.50 -37.45
N CYS A 405 2.02 35.25 -37.41
CA CYS A 405 1.30 34.09 -37.88
C CYS A 405 1.35 33.00 -36.80
N ARG A 406 0.32 32.99 -35.93
CA ARG A 406 0.25 32.05 -34.78
C ARG A 406 -1.04 31.23 -34.80
N PRO A 407 -1.18 30.26 -35.71
CA PRO A 407 -2.30 29.36 -35.67
C PRO A 407 -2.24 28.48 -34.40
N ARG A 408 -3.39 28.07 -33.90
CA ARG A 408 -3.48 26.95 -32.98
C ARG A 408 -3.40 25.67 -33.78
N ALA A 409 -2.46 24.81 -33.45
CA ALA A 409 -2.28 23.50 -34.09
C ALA A 409 -1.64 22.50 -33.13
N ALA A 410 -1.94 21.25 -33.31
CA ALA A 410 -1.28 20.13 -32.65
C ALA A 410 -0.98 19.04 -33.72
N PRO A 411 0.27 18.73 -34.03
CA PRO A 411 1.50 19.32 -33.51
C PRO A 411 1.65 20.80 -33.85
N ARG A 412 2.61 21.48 -33.22
CA ARG A 412 2.86 22.90 -33.45
C ARG A 412 3.14 23.17 -34.92
N ALA A 413 2.34 24.07 -35.51
CA ALA A 413 2.46 24.40 -36.92
C ALA A 413 3.78 25.07 -37.25
N VAL A 414 4.40 24.64 -38.35
CA VAL A 414 5.53 25.32 -38.97
C VAL A 414 4.97 26.31 -39.99
N SER A 415 5.30 27.58 -39.84
CA SER A 415 4.82 28.65 -40.73
C SER A 415 5.84 28.93 -41.85
N SER A 416 5.38 29.09 -43.07
CA SER A 416 6.15 29.63 -44.18
C SER A 416 5.45 30.88 -44.72
N TRP A 417 6.24 31.81 -45.24
CA TRP A 417 5.74 33.07 -45.74
C TRP A 417 5.96 33.20 -47.24
N ARG A 418 4.99 33.75 -47.93
CA ARG A 418 5.05 34.03 -49.37
C ARG A 418 4.64 35.47 -49.68
N LYS A 419 5.27 36.05 -50.68
CA LYS A 419 4.83 37.32 -51.30
C LYS A 419 4.32 37.01 -52.70
N GLY A 420 3.01 37.09 -52.93
CA GLY A 420 2.41 36.52 -54.11
C GLY A 420 2.64 35.00 -54.17
N HIS A 421 3.22 34.51 -55.27
CA HIS A 421 3.53 33.10 -55.44
C HIS A 421 4.96 32.71 -55.01
N ALA A 422 5.82 33.69 -54.75
CA ALA A 422 7.21 33.44 -54.39
C ALA A 422 7.41 33.29 -52.88
N PRO A 423 8.21 32.28 -52.42
CA PRO A 423 8.54 32.16 -51.00
C PRO A 423 9.41 33.36 -50.54
N LEU A 424 9.09 33.90 -49.36
CA LEU A 424 9.92 34.93 -48.74
C LEU A 424 11.22 34.30 -48.24
N ARG A 425 12.35 34.78 -48.78
CA ARG A 425 13.70 34.44 -48.29
C ARG A 425 14.22 35.58 -47.45
N GLY A 426 15.02 35.26 -46.42
CA GLY A 426 15.69 36.27 -45.62
C GLY A 426 16.53 37.23 -46.50
N SER A 427 16.32 38.53 -46.31
CA SER A 427 17.06 39.61 -46.98
C SER A 427 17.25 40.75 -45.97
N GLU A 428 18.07 41.76 -46.31
CA GLU A 428 18.24 42.97 -45.46
C GLU A 428 16.93 43.65 -45.15
N ARG A 429 15.86 43.43 -45.94
CA ARG A 429 14.55 44.05 -45.83
C ARG A 429 13.48 43.15 -45.18
N CYS A 430 13.72 41.85 -45.20
CA CYS A 430 12.81 40.84 -44.65
C CYS A 430 13.60 39.91 -43.77
N ARG A 431 13.48 40.01 -42.48
CA ARG A 431 14.20 39.16 -41.52
C ARG A 431 13.21 38.32 -40.70
N PRO A 432 13.49 37.01 -40.51
CA PRO A 432 12.77 36.25 -39.50
C PRO A 432 13.08 36.86 -38.11
N ASP A 433 12.06 37.01 -37.29
CA ASP A 433 12.26 37.41 -35.90
C ASP A 433 12.82 36.23 -35.06
N LEU A 434 13.26 36.52 -33.83
CA LEU A 434 13.69 35.52 -32.84
C LEU A 434 12.61 34.44 -32.57
N VAL A 435 11.35 34.76 -32.87
CA VAL A 435 10.25 33.83 -32.84
C VAL A 435 9.97 33.30 -34.26
N PRO A 436 10.03 31.99 -34.52
CA PRO A 436 9.88 31.41 -35.87
C PRO A 436 8.57 31.73 -36.58
N SER A 437 7.53 32.17 -35.86
CA SER A 437 6.21 32.55 -36.41
C SER A 437 6.10 34.03 -36.80
N MET A 438 7.13 34.86 -36.61
CA MET A 438 7.09 36.29 -36.89
C MET A 438 8.12 36.70 -37.93
N TRP A 439 7.72 37.59 -38.78
CA TRP A 439 8.64 38.24 -39.75
C TRP A 439 8.56 39.74 -39.60
N ARG A 440 9.74 40.38 -39.61
CA ARG A 440 9.87 41.85 -39.68
C ARG A 440 10.16 42.26 -41.12
N VAL A 441 9.34 43.12 -41.62
CA VAL A 441 9.48 43.64 -42.99
C VAL A 441 9.64 45.16 -42.93
N THR A 442 10.76 45.66 -43.47
CA THR A 442 10.96 47.12 -43.61
C THR A 442 10.14 47.62 -44.79
N ALA A 443 9.21 48.50 -44.56
CA ALA A 443 8.32 49.07 -45.55
C ALA A 443 9.07 50.10 -46.40
N LEU A 444 9.54 49.71 -47.59
CA LEU A 444 10.06 50.64 -48.59
C LEU A 444 8.96 50.88 -49.65
N LEU A 445 8.11 51.82 -49.40
CA LEU A 445 7.06 52.28 -50.32
C LEU A 445 7.47 53.62 -50.92
N ARG A 446 7.13 53.86 -52.20
CA ARG A 446 7.19 55.20 -52.81
C ARG A 446 6.06 56.03 -52.22
N PRO A 447 6.20 57.35 -52.13
CA PRO A 447 5.12 58.21 -51.65
C PRO A 447 3.83 57.96 -52.44
N GLY A 448 2.73 57.65 -51.72
CA GLY A 448 1.42 57.38 -52.29
C GLY A 448 1.04 55.94 -52.54
N GLN A 449 1.91 54.93 -52.29
CA GLN A 449 1.58 53.56 -52.39
C GLN A 449 1.10 52.97 -51.05
N GLN A 450 -0.07 52.35 -51.07
CA GLN A 450 -0.60 51.55 -49.98
C GLN A 450 -0.05 50.13 -50.03
N LEU A 451 0.38 49.57 -48.92
CA LEU A 451 0.73 48.16 -48.82
C LEU A 451 -0.57 47.35 -48.80
N LEU A 452 -1.02 46.96 -50.00
CA LEU A 452 -2.11 45.97 -50.12
C LEU A 452 -1.48 44.61 -49.80
N THR A 453 -1.77 44.06 -48.64
CA THR A 453 -1.64 42.65 -48.45
C THR A 453 -2.75 41.98 -49.24
N GLY A 454 -2.47 41.73 -50.55
CA GLY A 454 -3.35 40.90 -51.34
C GLY A 454 -3.59 39.58 -50.61
N ARG A 455 -4.80 38.99 -50.79
CA ARG A 455 -5.18 37.67 -50.30
C ARG A 455 -4.02 36.66 -50.58
N GLY A 456 -3.08 36.59 -49.64
CA GLY A 456 -1.99 35.64 -49.69
C GLY A 456 -1.95 34.93 -48.36
N PRO A 457 -2.26 33.63 -48.30
CA PRO A 457 -2.27 32.90 -47.05
C PRO A 457 -0.84 32.78 -46.50
N CYS A 458 -0.70 33.00 -45.21
CA CYS A 458 0.33 32.32 -44.44
C CYS A 458 0.14 30.82 -44.73
N VAL A 459 1.03 30.22 -45.53
CA VAL A 459 0.91 28.78 -45.81
C VAL A 459 1.53 28.03 -44.67
N VAL A 460 0.72 27.37 -43.91
CA VAL A 460 1.16 26.49 -42.87
C VAL A 460 1.26 25.08 -43.45
N LEU A 461 2.48 24.55 -43.45
CA LEU A 461 2.71 23.15 -43.72
C LEU A 461 2.69 22.42 -42.35
N ALA A 462 1.69 21.59 -42.09
CA ALA A 462 1.81 20.59 -41.06
C ALA A 462 2.87 19.59 -41.50
N SER A 463 3.95 19.41 -40.73
CA SER A 463 4.87 18.31 -40.93
C SER A 463 4.16 17.02 -40.55
N GLY A 464 3.69 16.27 -41.54
CA GLY A 464 2.95 15.04 -41.34
C GLY A 464 2.02 14.76 -42.51
N SER A 465 2.56 14.66 -43.71
CA SER A 465 1.81 14.11 -44.82
C SER A 465 1.99 12.60 -44.87
N ARG A 466 0.98 11.85 -44.42
CA ARG A 466 0.50 10.74 -45.25
C ARG A 466 -1.03 10.74 -45.15
N THR A 467 -1.62 10.94 -46.29
CA THR A 467 -3.01 10.70 -46.70
C THR A 467 -3.73 9.65 -45.87
N LEU A 468 -4.96 10.02 -45.51
CA LEU A 468 -6.02 9.04 -45.30
C LEU A 468 -6.07 8.06 -46.44
#